data_c8c43d1fb0600d1d57fb397defecfa28
#
_entry.id   c8c43d1fb0600d1d57fb397defecfa28
#
_cell.length_a   1.000
_cell.length_b   1.000
_cell.length_c   1.000
_cell.angle_alpha   90.00
_cell.angle_beta   90.00
_cell.angle_gamma   90.00
#
_symmetry.space_group_name_H-M   'P 1'
#
loop_
_entity.id
_entity.type
_entity.pdbx_description
1 polymer ?
#
loop_
_entity_poly.entity_id
_entity_poly.type
_entity_poly.pdbx_seq_one_letter_code
_entity_poly.pdbx_strand_id
1 'polypeptide(L)'
;MKKIFLDANIILDIFNPSREYYNYSLKFYNFALLSKYKLFTSCDLITTIYYIDSKKDTKQALLNIQDINKTLKVIEFSNKEIEETCQLMILEPQYKDLEDTIQYIMAKKYECDLIISNDKNFISKDIELITSKEFCKRYIK
;
A
#
# COMPACT_ATOMS: atom_id res chain seq x y z
N MET A 1 -4.51 -3.04 -18.26
CA MET A 1 -4.93 -2.38 -16.98
C MET A 1 -3.84 -2.54 -15.95
N LYS A 2 -3.41 -1.45 -15.34
CA LYS A 2 -2.38 -1.53 -14.30
C LYS A 2 -2.91 -2.13 -13.01
N LYS A 3 -2.07 -2.93 -12.38
CA LYS A 3 -2.26 -3.47 -11.05
C LYS A 3 -1.27 -2.81 -10.11
N ILE A 4 -1.77 -2.13 -9.10
CA ILE A 4 -0.95 -1.33 -8.20
C ILE A 4 -1.18 -1.72 -6.76
N PHE A 5 -0.10 -2.01 -6.04
CA PHE A 5 -0.15 -2.31 -4.61
C PHE A 5 0.13 -1.03 -3.82
N LEU A 6 -0.71 -0.77 -2.82
CA LEU A 6 -0.62 0.42 -1.96
C LEU A 6 -0.14 0.05 -0.56
N ASP A 7 0.95 0.69 -0.12
CA ASP A 7 1.40 0.62 1.26
C ASP A 7 0.43 1.41 2.16
N ALA A 8 0.42 1.08 3.45
CA ALA A 8 -0.48 1.70 4.43
C ALA A 8 -0.36 3.23 4.47
N ASN A 9 0.86 3.77 4.32
CA ASN A 9 1.06 5.23 4.37
C ASN A 9 0.29 5.96 3.28
N ILE A 10 0.14 5.36 2.09
CA ILE A 10 -0.65 5.95 1.01
C ILE A 10 -2.13 6.02 1.40
N ILE A 11 -2.64 4.94 1.99
CA ILE A 11 -4.04 4.89 2.42
C ILE A 11 -4.29 5.90 3.54
N LEU A 12 -3.37 5.97 4.50
CA LEU A 12 -3.44 6.96 5.58
C LEU A 12 -3.43 8.40 5.05
N ASP A 13 -2.59 8.67 4.04
CA ASP A 13 -2.51 9.99 3.42
C ASP A 13 -3.86 10.44 2.83
N ILE A 14 -4.54 9.54 2.13
CA ILE A 14 -5.76 9.85 1.38
C ILE A 14 -6.84 10.47 2.27
N PHE A 15 -6.90 10.03 3.52
CA PHE A 15 -7.96 10.43 4.45
C PHE A 15 -7.54 11.50 5.45
N ASN A 16 -6.30 11.99 5.40
CA ASN A 16 -5.81 12.95 6.40
C ASN A 16 -5.10 14.13 5.76
N PRO A 17 -5.81 15.27 5.60
CA PRO A 17 -5.23 16.48 4.98
C PRO A 17 -3.99 17.03 5.68
N SER A 18 -3.76 16.67 6.93
CA SER A 18 -2.59 17.18 7.68
C SER A 18 -1.30 16.40 7.39
N ARG A 19 -1.39 15.28 6.67
CA ARG A 19 -0.20 14.50 6.34
C ARG A 19 0.58 15.14 5.19
N GLU A 20 1.89 15.00 5.24
CA GLU A 20 2.81 15.66 4.30
C GLU A 20 2.49 15.38 2.83
N TYR A 21 2.15 14.12 2.51
CA TYR A 21 1.94 13.71 1.13
C TYR A 21 0.46 13.57 0.75
N TYR A 22 -0.43 14.17 1.54
CA TYR A 22 -1.88 14.09 1.30
C TYR A 22 -2.26 14.45 -0.14
N ASN A 23 -1.76 15.59 -0.63
CA ASN A 23 -2.15 16.06 -1.98
C ASN A 23 -1.72 15.09 -3.08
N TYR A 24 -0.51 14.57 -3.00
CA TYR A 24 -0.01 13.64 -4.00
C TYR A 24 -0.73 12.29 -3.93
N SER A 25 -0.91 11.76 -2.73
CA SER A 25 -1.56 10.46 -2.56
C SER A 25 -3.03 10.53 -2.96
N LEU A 26 -3.72 11.62 -2.66
CA LEU A 26 -5.11 11.81 -3.08
C LEU A 26 -5.22 11.94 -4.61
N LYS A 27 -4.34 12.71 -5.23
CA LYS A 27 -4.32 12.82 -6.70
C LYS A 27 -4.07 11.48 -7.38
N PHE A 28 -3.09 10.73 -6.86
CA PHE A 28 -2.84 9.38 -7.35
C PHE A 28 -4.10 8.52 -7.25
N TYR A 29 -4.70 8.50 -6.09
CA TYR A 29 -5.87 7.64 -5.81
C TYR A 29 -7.03 7.97 -6.75
N ASN A 30 -7.38 9.24 -6.87
CA ASN A 30 -8.46 9.67 -7.76
C ASN A 30 -8.16 9.33 -9.22
N PHE A 31 -6.93 9.57 -9.66
CA PHE A 31 -6.51 9.22 -11.01
C PHE A 31 -6.63 7.72 -11.28
N ALA A 32 -6.17 6.91 -10.33
CA ALA A 32 -6.21 5.46 -10.45
C ALA A 32 -7.64 4.92 -10.54
N LEU A 33 -8.56 5.47 -9.73
CA LEU A 33 -9.96 5.08 -9.77
C LEU A 33 -10.61 5.48 -11.10
N LEU A 34 -10.37 6.70 -11.59
CA LEU A 34 -10.89 7.15 -12.86
C LEU A 34 -10.33 6.36 -14.05
N SER A 35 -9.09 5.94 -13.93
CA SER A 35 -8.41 5.13 -14.96
C SER A 35 -8.76 3.65 -14.85
N LYS A 36 -9.55 3.26 -13.89
CA LYS A 36 -9.99 1.87 -13.64
C LYS A 36 -8.82 0.93 -13.38
N TYR A 37 -7.77 1.42 -12.73
CA TYR A 37 -6.66 0.57 -12.29
C TYR A 37 -7.12 -0.34 -11.18
N LYS A 38 -6.54 -1.54 -11.10
CA LYS A 38 -6.78 -2.46 -9.99
C LYS A 38 -5.85 -2.11 -8.85
N LEU A 39 -6.42 -1.75 -7.71
CA LEU A 39 -5.67 -1.37 -6.53
C LEU A 39 -5.73 -2.49 -5.49
N PHE A 40 -4.58 -2.76 -4.87
CA PHE A 40 -4.41 -3.85 -3.91
C PHE A 40 -3.78 -3.33 -2.62
N THR A 41 -4.11 -3.96 -1.51
CA THR A 41 -3.37 -3.84 -0.25
C THR A 41 -3.47 -5.17 0.48
N SER A 42 -2.63 -5.39 1.49
CA SER A 42 -2.69 -6.66 2.23
C SER A 42 -3.54 -6.53 3.49
N CYS A 43 -4.10 -7.67 3.91
CA CYS A 43 -5.09 -7.71 4.99
C CYS A 43 -4.57 -7.20 6.33
N ASP A 44 -3.28 -7.37 6.61
CA ASP A 44 -2.66 -6.90 7.86
C ASP A 44 -2.62 -5.37 7.95
N LEU A 45 -2.57 -4.68 6.82
CA LEU A 45 -2.52 -3.21 6.80
C LEU A 45 -3.82 -2.57 7.30
N ILE A 46 -4.93 -3.29 7.23
CA ILE A 46 -6.21 -2.77 7.72
C ILE A 46 -6.14 -2.46 9.22
N THR A 47 -5.53 -3.35 10.00
CA THR A 47 -5.38 -3.10 11.44
C THR A 47 -4.39 -1.98 11.73
N THR A 48 -3.34 -1.85 10.93
CA THR A 48 -2.38 -0.74 11.03
C THR A 48 -3.08 0.61 10.79
N ILE A 49 -3.89 0.68 9.75
CA ILE A 49 -4.66 1.88 9.41
C ILE A 49 -5.61 2.25 10.57
N TYR A 50 -6.34 1.27 11.09
CA TYR A 50 -7.23 1.50 12.22
C TYR A 50 -6.47 1.98 13.45
N TYR A 51 -5.35 1.33 13.77
CA TYR A 51 -4.55 1.69 14.95
C TYR A 51 -4.11 3.15 14.91
N ILE A 52 -3.74 3.65 13.74
CA ILE A 52 -3.27 5.03 13.59
C ILE A 52 -4.46 6.02 13.54
N ASP A 53 -5.45 5.77 12.70
CA ASP A 53 -6.55 6.70 12.48
C ASP A 53 -7.53 6.78 13.65
N SER A 54 -7.73 5.68 14.36
CA SER A 54 -8.68 5.65 15.48
C SER A 54 -8.25 6.50 16.67
N LYS A 55 -6.98 6.85 16.75
CA LYS A 55 -6.47 7.76 17.81
C LYS A 55 -7.11 9.14 17.72
N LYS A 56 -7.47 9.55 16.52
CA LYS A 56 -8.13 10.85 16.30
C LYS A 56 -9.64 10.72 16.37
N ASP A 57 -10.22 9.74 15.66
CA ASP A 57 -11.66 9.56 15.58
C ASP A 57 -11.96 8.11 15.16
N THR A 58 -12.47 7.32 16.11
CA THR A 58 -12.75 5.90 15.90
C THR A 58 -13.80 5.67 14.82
N LYS A 59 -14.90 6.43 14.85
CA LYS A 59 -15.98 6.26 13.87
C LYS A 59 -15.50 6.61 12.46
N GLN A 60 -14.77 7.72 12.32
CA GLN A 60 -14.26 8.12 11.02
C GLN A 60 -13.25 7.10 10.49
N ALA A 61 -12.41 6.53 11.35
CA ALA A 61 -11.49 5.46 10.94
C ALA A 61 -12.22 4.27 10.35
N LEU A 62 -13.33 3.86 10.97
CA LEU A 62 -14.14 2.73 10.47
C LEU A 62 -14.78 3.06 9.12
N LEU A 63 -15.28 4.29 8.96
CA LEU A 63 -15.87 4.72 7.69
C LEU A 63 -14.81 4.74 6.57
N ASN A 64 -13.61 5.20 6.88
CA ASN A 64 -12.50 5.21 5.92
C ASN A 64 -12.13 3.79 5.49
N ILE A 65 -12.08 2.86 6.45
CA ILE A 65 -11.80 1.44 6.15
C ILE A 65 -12.90 0.85 5.27
N GLN A 66 -14.16 1.20 5.52
CA GLN A 66 -15.25 0.74 4.66
C GLN A 66 -15.08 1.25 3.22
N ASP A 67 -14.64 2.49 3.05
CA ASP A 67 -14.37 3.05 1.72
C ASP A 67 -13.24 2.30 1.02
N ILE A 68 -12.15 2.03 1.72
CA ILE A 68 -11.03 1.25 1.19
C ILE A 68 -11.48 -0.15 0.81
N ASN A 69 -12.30 -0.77 1.62
CA ASN A 69 -12.81 -2.11 1.35
C ASN A 69 -13.68 -2.19 0.08
N LYS A 70 -14.27 -1.07 -0.34
CA LYS A 70 -15.07 -1.00 -1.57
C LYS A 70 -14.21 -0.76 -2.81
N THR A 71 -13.07 -0.12 -2.67
CA THR A 71 -12.27 0.35 -3.81
C THR A 71 -10.99 -0.46 -4.05
N LEU A 72 -10.45 -1.08 -3.01
CA LEU A 72 -9.24 -1.90 -3.12
C LEU A 72 -9.57 -3.38 -2.96
N LYS A 73 -8.76 -4.21 -3.61
CA LYS A 73 -8.73 -5.64 -3.32
C LYS A 73 -7.83 -5.83 -2.10
N VAL A 74 -8.40 -6.27 -0.99
CA VAL A 74 -7.65 -6.61 0.23
C VAL A 74 -7.19 -8.06 0.10
N ILE A 75 -5.87 -8.24 0.05
CA ILE A 75 -5.27 -9.55 -0.23
C ILE A 75 -5.03 -10.31 1.07
N GLU A 76 -5.53 -11.53 1.14
CA GLU A 76 -5.28 -12.41 2.28
C GLU A 76 -3.94 -13.14 2.14
N PHE A 77 -3.34 -13.51 3.26
CA PHE A 77 -2.16 -14.36 3.28
C PHE A 77 -2.21 -15.32 4.47
N SER A 78 -1.42 -16.38 4.38
CA SER A 78 -1.41 -17.42 5.40
C SER A 78 -0.01 -18.02 5.53
N ASN A 79 0.08 -19.23 6.04
CA ASN A 79 1.36 -19.89 6.36
C ASN A 79 2.34 -19.91 5.20
N LYS A 80 1.87 -20.11 3.97
CA LYS A 80 2.75 -20.16 2.80
C LYS A 80 3.50 -18.84 2.59
N GLU A 81 2.78 -17.74 2.61
CA GLU A 81 3.34 -16.41 2.37
C GLU A 81 4.22 -15.96 3.54
N ILE A 82 3.85 -16.35 4.76
CA ILE A 82 4.67 -16.08 5.95
C ILE A 82 6.02 -16.79 5.81
N GLU A 83 6.02 -18.08 5.41
CA GLU A 83 7.24 -18.85 5.22
C GLU A 83 8.12 -18.25 4.11
N GLU A 84 7.52 -17.89 2.97
CA GLU A 84 8.24 -17.25 1.87
C GLU A 84 8.89 -15.94 2.31
N THR A 85 8.18 -15.15 3.11
CA THR A 85 8.68 -13.89 3.64
C THR A 85 9.89 -14.10 4.56
N CYS A 86 9.79 -15.05 5.48
CA CYS A 86 10.88 -15.38 6.40
C CYS A 86 12.12 -15.84 5.64
N GLN A 87 11.93 -16.72 4.65
CA GLN A 87 13.05 -17.20 3.84
C GLN A 87 13.74 -16.06 3.08
N LEU A 88 12.96 -15.16 2.49
CA LEU A 88 13.52 -14.02 1.77
C LEU A 88 14.34 -13.12 2.70
N MET A 89 13.81 -12.81 3.88
CA MET A 89 14.50 -11.95 4.85
C MET A 89 15.79 -12.58 5.39
N ILE A 90 15.79 -13.90 5.57
CA ILE A 90 16.98 -14.63 6.03
C ILE A 90 18.05 -14.62 4.94
N LEU A 91 17.66 -14.84 3.68
CA LEU A 91 18.61 -14.94 2.56
C LEU A 91 19.09 -13.57 2.06
N GLU A 92 18.26 -12.54 2.15
CA GLU A 92 18.57 -11.21 1.63
C GLU A 92 18.41 -10.16 2.73
N PRO A 93 19.51 -9.83 3.44
CA PRO A 93 19.47 -8.95 4.61
C PRO A 93 18.97 -7.52 4.39
N GLN A 94 18.90 -7.05 3.14
CA GLN A 94 18.32 -5.73 2.85
C GLN A 94 16.83 -5.65 3.19
N TYR A 95 16.13 -6.78 3.21
CA TYR A 95 14.74 -6.86 3.66
C TYR A 95 14.73 -6.93 5.19
N LYS A 96 14.52 -5.79 5.84
CA LYS A 96 14.64 -5.67 7.30
C LYS A 96 13.32 -5.59 8.05
N ASP A 97 12.25 -5.21 7.37
CA ASP A 97 10.93 -5.02 7.98
C ASP A 97 9.99 -6.13 7.52
N LEU A 98 9.41 -6.86 8.49
CA LEU A 98 8.53 -7.98 8.20
C LEU A 98 7.27 -7.55 7.46
N GLU A 99 6.63 -6.47 7.92
CA GLU A 99 5.39 -5.98 7.30
C GLU A 99 5.63 -5.56 5.86
N ASP A 100 6.67 -4.78 5.61
CA ASP A 100 7.01 -4.34 4.25
C ASP A 100 7.36 -5.51 3.34
N THR A 101 8.07 -6.51 3.87
CA THR A 101 8.46 -7.68 3.08
C THR A 101 7.24 -8.53 2.73
N ILE A 102 6.28 -8.69 3.65
CA ILE A 102 5.01 -9.35 3.35
C ILE A 102 4.29 -8.63 2.21
N GLN A 103 4.26 -7.30 2.24
CA GLN A 103 3.64 -6.51 1.17
C GLN A 103 4.30 -6.78 -0.18
N TYR A 104 5.62 -6.82 -0.22
CA TYR A 104 6.35 -7.15 -1.44
C TYR A 104 5.99 -8.55 -1.96
N ILE A 105 5.96 -9.55 -1.07
CA ILE A 105 5.57 -10.92 -1.43
C ILE A 105 4.13 -10.94 -1.99
N MET A 106 3.22 -10.20 -1.38
CA MET A 106 1.83 -10.16 -1.83
C MET A 106 1.70 -9.45 -3.18
N ALA A 107 2.44 -8.37 -3.38
CA ALA A 107 2.46 -7.69 -4.67
C ALA A 107 2.98 -8.60 -5.79
N LYS A 108 3.99 -9.42 -5.51
CA LYS A 108 4.49 -10.42 -6.47
C LYS A 108 3.46 -11.49 -6.76
N LYS A 109 2.83 -12.02 -5.73
CA LYS A 109 1.83 -13.09 -5.87
C LYS A 109 0.69 -12.68 -6.80
N TYR A 110 0.27 -11.45 -6.72
CA TYR A 110 -0.84 -10.92 -7.53
C TYR A 110 -0.35 -10.24 -8.82
N GLU A 111 0.93 -10.36 -9.11
CA GLU A 111 1.53 -9.83 -10.34
C GLU A 111 1.27 -8.33 -10.51
N CYS A 112 1.45 -7.57 -9.43
CA CYS A 112 1.31 -6.14 -9.49
C CYS A 112 2.41 -5.52 -10.35
N ASP A 113 2.05 -4.53 -11.12
CA ASP A 113 2.99 -3.81 -11.99
C ASP A 113 3.81 -2.77 -11.22
N LEU A 114 3.27 -2.32 -10.09
CA LEU A 114 3.82 -1.18 -9.37
C LEU A 114 3.45 -1.28 -7.88
N ILE A 115 4.38 -0.84 -7.04
CA ILE A 115 4.12 -0.60 -5.61
C ILE A 115 4.24 0.90 -5.37
N ILE A 116 3.24 1.49 -4.73
CA ILE A 116 3.28 2.89 -4.30
C ILE A 116 3.52 2.94 -2.80
N SER A 117 4.60 3.56 -2.39
CA SER A 117 4.93 3.77 -0.97
C SER A 117 5.73 5.06 -0.82
N ASN A 118 5.44 5.80 0.25
CA ASN A 118 6.21 6.98 0.61
C ASN A 118 7.25 6.68 1.69
N ASP A 119 7.41 5.41 2.07
CA ASP A 119 8.43 4.97 3.01
C ASP A 119 9.75 4.73 2.28
N LYS A 120 10.77 5.50 2.64
CA LYS A 120 12.10 5.41 2.03
C LYS A 120 12.79 4.08 2.30
N ASN A 121 12.36 3.36 3.33
CA ASN A 121 12.97 2.08 3.72
C ASN A 121 12.31 0.88 3.07
N PHE A 122 11.25 1.09 2.29
CA PHE A 122 10.59 0.00 1.58
C PHE A 122 11.53 -0.57 0.51
N ILE A 123 11.66 -1.89 0.46
CA ILE A 123 12.54 -2.59 -0.49
C ILE A 123 11.69 -3.40 -1.47
N SER A 124 11.96 -3.21 -2.76
CA SER A 124 11.34 -4.00 -3.83
C SER A 124 12.40 -4.34 -4.86
N LYS A 125 12.77 -5.60 -4.95
CA LYS A 125 13.84 -6.08 -5.81
C LYS A 125 13.50 -6.02 -7.29
N ASP A 126 12.30 -6.46 -7.65
CA ASP A 126 11.93 -6.67 -9.05
C ASP A 126 10.56 -6.10 -9.45
N ILE A 127 9.85 -5.45 -8.52
CA ILE A 127 8.64 -4.69 -8.86
C ILE A 127 8.99 -3.22 -8.74
N GLU A 128 8.59 -2.43 -9.73
CA GLU A 128 8.82 -1.00 -9.69
C GLU A 128 8.18 -0.38 -8.45
N LEU A 129 8.94 0.42 -7.72
CA LEU A 129 8.52 1.08 -6.48
C LEU A 129 8.69 2.57 -6.67
N ILE A 130 7.61 3.33 -6.56
CA ILE A 130 7.66 4.78 -6.64
C ILE A 130 6.80 5.42 -5.54
N THR A 131 7.08 6.69 -5.26
CA THR A 131 6.27 7.48 -4.32
C THR A 131 5.02 8.00 -5.03
N SER A 132 4.05 8.46 -4.24
CA SER A 132 2.85 9.10 -4.82
C SER A 132 3.23 10.36 -5.62
N LYS A 133 4.23 11.10 -5.17
CA LYS A 133 4.72 12.28 -5.89
C LYS A 133 5.30 11.90 -7.25
N GLU A 134 6.13 10.87 -7.31
CA GLU A 134 6.70 10.38 -8.57
C GLU A 134 5.61 9.89 -9.52
N PHE A 135 4.60 9.21 -8.99
CA PHE A 135 3.47 8.77 -9.81
C PHE A 135 2.77 9.97 -10.45
N CYS A 136 2.50 11.01 -9.66
CA CYS A 136 1.84 12.21 -10.17
C CYS A 136 2.66 12.86 -11.29
N LYS A 137 3.98 12.94 -11.12
CA LYS A 137 4.86 13.52 -12.13
C LYS A 137 4.86 12.73 -13.44
N ARG A 138 4.82 11.40 -13.37
CA ARG A 138 4.91 10.53 -14.54
C ARG A 138 3.59 10.41 -15.31
N TYR A 139 2.48 10.29 -14.59
CA TYR A 139 1.22 9.84 -15.18
C TYR A 139 0.11 10.90 -15.17
N ILE A 140 0.20 11.92 -14.34
CA ILE A 140 -0.83 12.95 -14.24
C ILE A 140 -0.28 14.26 -14.82
N LYS A 141 -0.97 14.76 -15.83
CA LYS A 141 -0.54 15.99 -16.50
C LYS A 141 -1.50 17.14 -16.28
#